data_4a89bb2a2e8f03bb021da6ee277d3aa8
#
_entry.id   4a89bb2a2e8f03bb021da6ee277d3aa8
#
_cell.length_a   1.000
_cell.length_b   1.000
_cell.length_c   1.000
_cell.angle_alpha   90.00
_cell.angle_beta   90.00
_cell.angle_gamma   90.00
#
_symmetry.space_group_name_H-M   'P 1'
#
loop_
_entity.id
_entity.type
_entity.pdbx_description
1 polymer ?
#
loop_
_entity_poly.entity_id
_entity_poly.type
_entity_poly.pdbx_seq_one_letter_code
_entity_poly.pdbx_strand_id
1 'polypeptide(L)'
;MKTVLVTGVAHGIGKAIAAKLSEKYCVIGVDKELPEHIFCDTFYQCDLSNMQELQETIIQVKNRCESLYGLVNNAGIFIHKPLKDQNILEWEKIIAVNLTAPYVLSQALSPLLHHGHIINIASTRAYMSEAGTEPYSASKGGMVALTHALSISLAGSVSVNSISPGWINTDESYVATVEEKAWHASGRVGKPHDIAKVVEFLLEDEDGFITGSDFVVDGGVSKKMVYP
;
A
#
# COMPACT_ATOMS: atom_id res chain seq x y z
N MET A 1 16.11 1.94 -17.06
CA MET A 1 14.85 2.37 -16.44
C MET A 1 15.05 2.39 -14.93
N LYS A 2 14.40 3.32 -14.23
CA LYS A 2 14.37 3.35 -12.76
C LYS A 2 13.58 2.12 -12.26
N THR A 3 14.01 1.49 -11.16
CA THR A 3 13.40 0.25 -10.64
C THR A 3 12.48 0.55 -9.45
N VAL A 4 11.28 0.00 -9.45
CA VAL A 4 10.30 0.14 -8.36
C VAL A 4 9.88 -1.24 -7.86
N LEU A 5 9.91 -1.45 -6.54
CA LEU A 5 9.39 -2.64 -5.89
C LEU A 5 7.95 -2.38 -5.43
N VAL A 6 7.04 -3.29 -5.75
CA VAL A 6 5.62 -3.22 -5.36
C VAL A 6 5.23 -4.52 -4.68
N THR A 7 4.62 -4.43 -3.49
CA THR A 7 4.07 -5.59 -2.78
C THR A 7 2.56 -5.74 -3.00
N GLY A 8 2.06 -6.98 -3.02
CA GLY A 8 0.63 -7.27 -3.23
C GLY A 8 0.18 -7.07 -4.68
N VAL A 9 0.97 -7.53 -5.66
CA VAL A 9 0.77 -7.26 -7.10
C VAL A 9 -0.19 -8.22 -7.79
N ALA A 10 -0.62 -9.31 -7.15
CA ALA A 10 -1.46 -10.31 -7.78
C ALA A 10 -2.87 -9.80 -8.10
N HIS A 11 -3.42 -8.94 -7.24
CA HIS A 11 -4.81 -8.49 -7.33
C HIS A 11 -5.00 -7.00 -7.01
N GLY A 12 -6.18 -6.48 -7.32
CA GLY A 12 -6.72 -5.23 -6.82
C GLY A 12 -5.81 -4.01 -7.08
N ILE A 13 -5.55 -3.25 -6.02
CA ILE A 13 -4.78 -2.00 -6.09
C ILE A 13 -3.34 -2.26 -6.54
N GLY A 14 -2.68 -3.28 -5.98
CA GLY A 14 -1.29 -3.59 -6.31
C GLY A 14 -1.10 -4.03 -7.77
N LYS A 15 -2.04 -4.84 -8.31
CA LYS A 15 -2.07 -5.19 -9.74
C LYS A 15 -2.18 -3.94 -10.61
N ALA A 16 -3.07 -3.00 -10.25
CA ALA A 16 -3.24 -1.76 -11.01
C ALA A 16 -2.02 -0.83 -10.90
N ILE A 17 -1.35 -0.80 -9.73
CA ILE A 17 -0.09 -0.07 -9.53
C ILE A 17 0.99 -0.67 -10.43
N ALA A 18 1.20 -2.00 -10.37
CA ALA A 18 2.21 -2.68 -11.18
C ALA A 18 1.97 -2.45 -12.68
N ALA A 19 0.73 -2.61 -13.15
CA ALA A 19 0.35 -2.35 -14.54
C ALA A 19 0.62 -0.91 -14.96
N LYS A 20 0.30 0.07 -14.10
CA LYS A 20 0.54 1.49 -14.42
C LYS A 20 2.03 1.82 -14.45
N LEU A 21 2.79 1.31 -13.49
CA LEU A 21 4.21 1.60 -13.39
C LEU A 21 5.05 0.89 -14.45
N SER A 22 4.64 -0.29 -14.95
CA SER A 22 5.36 -1.02 -16.01
C SER A 22 5.47 -0.25 -17.33
N GLU A 23 4.66 0.81 -17.52
CA GLU A 23 4.77 1.70 -18.66
C GLU A 23 6.08 2.54 -18.67
N LYS A 24 6.64 2.84 -17.47
CA LYS A 24 7.77 3.79 -17.29
C LYS A 24 8.93 3.23 -16.46
N TYR A 25 8.68 2.22 -15.64
CA TYR A 25 9.61 1.69 -14.64
C TYR A 25 9.86 0.20 -14.86
N CYS A 26 11.02 -0.28 -14.42
CA CYS A 26 11.24 -1.70 -14.19
C CYS A 26 10.56 -2.09 -12.87
N VAL A 27 9.58 -2.99 -12.92
CA VAL A 27 8.77 -3.36 -11.75
C VAL A 27 9.25 -4.69 -11.17
N ILE A 28 9.59 -4.69 -9.89
CA ILE A 28 9.78 -5.90 -9.08
C ILE A 28 8.49 -6.10 -8.28
N GLY A 29 7.78 -7.18 -8.56
CA GLY A 29 6.56 -7.56 -7.86
C GLY A 29 6.83 -8.58 -6.75
N VAL A 30 6.15 -8.41 -5.62
CA VAL A 30 6.16 -9.37 -4.51
C VAL A 30 4.73 -9.68 -4.12
N ASP A 31 4.36 -10.97 -4.08
CA ASP A 31 3.05 -11.43 -3.61
C ASP A 31 3.16 -12.88 -3.11
N LYS A 32 2.25 -13.30 -2.24
CA LYS A 32 2.11 -14.71 -1.84
C LYS A 32 1.47 -15.56 -2.94
N GLU A 33 0.67 -14.95 -3.82
CA GLU A 33 -0.04 -15.60 -4.91
C GLU A 33 0.59 -15.25 -6.25
N LEU A 34 0.63 -16.23 -7.16
CA LEU A 34 1.05 -15.99 -8.53
C LEU A 34 -0.03 -15.17 -9.25
N PRO A 35 0.31 -14.02 -9.85
CA PRO A 35 -0.66 -13.23 -10.58
C PRO A 35 -1.07 -13.93 -11.90
N GLU A 36 -2.34 -13.87 -12.27
CA GLU A 36 -2.82 -14.35 -13.57
C GLU A 36 -2.18 -13.60 -14.76
N HIS A 37 -1.96 -12.28 -14.57
CA HIS A 37 -1.27 -11.43 -15.52
C HIS A 37 -0.09 -10.76 -14.83
N ILE A 38 1.11 -10.99 -15.36
CA ILE A 38 2.35 -10.46 -14.80
C ILE A 38 2.65 -9.10 -15.43
N PHE A 39 2.52 -8.03 -14.64
CA PHE A 39 2.92 -6.66 -14.97
C PHE A 39 4.27 -6.28 -14.32
N CYS A 40 5.11 -7.28 -14.07
CA CYS A 40 6.39 -7.11 -13.39
C CYS A 40 7.50 -7.71 -14.26
N ASP A 41 8.66 -7.04 -14.31
CA ASP A 41 9.85 -7.57 -14.96
C ASP A 41 10.48 -8.71 -14.16
N THR A 42 10.26 -8.69 -12.85
CA THR A 42 10.70 -9.73 -11.90
C THR A 42 9.59 -9.93 -10.87
N PHE A 43 9.32 -11.18 -10.54
CA PHE A 43 8.33 -11.54 -9.52
C PHE A 43 8.97 -12.47 -8.48
N TYR A 44 8.72 -12.15 -7.20
CA TYR A 44 9.10 -13.00 -6.07
C TYR A 44 7.85 -13.43 -5.31
N GLN A 45 7.68 -14.76 -5.20
CA GLN A 45 6.60 -15.30 -4.36
C GLN A 45 7.04 -15.26 -2.90
N CYS A 46 6.26 -14.59 -2.04
CA CYS A 46 6.58 -14.39 -0.62
C CYS A 46 5.33 -14.15 0.20
N ASP A 47 5.12 -14.94 1.25
CA ASP A 47 4.17 -14.59 2.30
C ASP A 47 4.83 -13.60 3.27
N LEU A 48 4.42 -12.34 3.21
CA LEU A 48 4.95 -11.26 4.04
C LEU A 48 4.67 -11.45 5.55
N SER A 49 3.80 -12.39 5.94
CA SER A 49 3.65 -12.79 7.35
C SER A 49 4.75 -13.75 7.83
N ASN A 50 5.49 -14.35 6.89
CA ASN A 50 6.61 -15.24 7.17
C ASN A 50 7.92 -14.46 7.14
N MET A 51 8.52 -14.21 8.29
CA MET A 51 9.75 -13.42 8.42
C MET A 51 10.94 -14.03 7.67
N GLN A 52 11.02 -15.35 7.58
CA GLN A 52 12.11 -16.02 6.84
C GLN A 52 11.97 -15.76 5.33
N GLU A 53 10.79 -15.97 4.76
CA GLU A 53 10.53 -15.69 3.33
C GLU A 53 10.77 -14.21 3.00
N LEU A 54 10.36 -13.30 3.90
CA LEU A 54 10.59 -11.88 3.75
C LEU A 54 12.09 -11.54 3.71
N GLN A 55 12.90 -12.12 4.60
CA GLN A 55 14.35 -11.92 4.62
C GLN A 55 15.03 -12.49 3.36
N GLU A 56 14.63 -13.68 2.92
CA GLU A 56 15.14 -14.30 1.68
C GLU A 56 14.78 -13.42 0.47
N THR A 57 13.55 -12.90 0.40
CA THR A 57 13.12 -11.97 -0.66
C THR A 57 13.94 -10.67 -0.66
N ILE A 58 14.20 -10.08 0.51
CA ILE A 58 15.06 -8.90 0.63
C ILE A 58 16.47 -9.17 0.08
N ILE A 59 17.05 -10.32 0.38
CA ILE A 59 18.37 -10.72 -0.15
C ILE A 59 18.31 -10.84 -1.68
N GLN A 60 17.27 -11.45 -2.23
CA GLN A 60 17.07 -11.59 -3.68
C GLN A 60 16.95 -10.21 -4.36
N VAL A 61 16.19 -9.29 -3.77
CA VAL A 61 16.06 -7.90 -4.27
C VAL A 61 17.41 -7.20 -4.26
N LYS A 62 18.18 -7.27 -3.16
CA LYS A 62 19.52 -6.67 -3.05
C LYS A 62 20.52 -7.24 -4.06
N ASN A 63 20.41 -8.52 -4.36
CA ASN A 63 21.27 -9.15 -5.37
C ASN A 63 20.84 -8.82 -6.81
N ARG A 64 19.58 -8.44 -7.03
CA ARG A 64 19.00 -8.16 -8.34
C ARG A 64 19.27 -6.74 -8.83
N CYS A 65 19.31 -5.76 -7.93
CA CYS A 65 19.48 -4.37 -8.30
C CYS A 65 20.39 -3.61 -7.31
N GLU A 66 21.25 -2.77 -7.85
CA GLU A 66 22.14 -1.90 -7.06
C GLU A 66 21.41 -0.68 -6.48
N SER A 67 20.29 -0.30 -7.09
CA SER A 67 19.48 0.83 -6.64
C SER A 67 17.98 0.58 -6.87
N LEU A 68 17.18 1.13 -5.99
CA LEU A 68 15.74 1.26 -6.12
C LEU A 68 15.35 2.73 -6.24
N TYR A 69 14.42 3.03 -7.11
CA TYR A 69 13.80 4.34 -7.20
C TYR A 69 12.54 4.46 -6.34
N GLY A 70 11.83 3.36 -6.14
CA GLY A 70 10.64 3.33 -5.31
C GLY A 70 10.40 2.00 -4.60
N LEU A 71 9.81 2.09 -3.42
CA LEU A 71 9.24 0.99 -2.66
C LEU A 71 7.76 1.31 -2.39
N VAL A 72 6.85 0.51 -2.95
CA VAL A 72 5.42 0.63 -2.71
C VAL A 72 4.95 -0.51 -1.81
N ASN A 73 4.72 -0.20 -0.54
CA ASN A 73 4.16 -1.10 0.46
C ASN A 73 2.62 -1.11 0.31
N ASN A 74 2.12 -1.97 -0.57
CA ASN A 74 0.69 -2.08 -0.87
C ASN A 74 0.06 -3.35 -0.29
N ALA A 75 0.80 -4.46 -0.15
CA ALA A 75 0.25 -5.69 0.39
C ALA A 75 -0.49 -5.47 1.71
N GLY A 76 -1.66 -6.07 1.85
CA GLY A 76 -2.44 -5.95 3.07
C GLY A 76 -3.54 -7.00 3.13
N ILE A 77 -3.88 -7.40 4.34
CA ILE A 77 -4.99 -8.30 4.62
C ILE A 77 -6.03 -7.59 5.47
N PHE A 78 -7.27 -7.92 5.23
CA PHE A 78 -8.43 -7.39 5.94
C PHE A 78 -9.26 -8.56 6.46
N ILE A 79 -9.57 -8.56 7.76
CA ILE A 79 -10.46 -9.52 8.39
C ILE A 79 -11.52 -8.71 9.14
N HIS A 80 -12.79 -9.00 8.85
CA HIS A 80 -13.93 -8.38 9.51
C HIS A 80 -14.64 -9.43 10.38
N LYS A 81 -14.61 -9.21 11.69
CA LYS A 81 -15.27 -10.08 12.68
C LYS A 81 -15.73 -9.26 13.89
N PRO A 82 -16.86 -9.61 14.51
CA PRO A 82 -17.26 -9.03 15.80
C PRO A 82 -16.11 -9.14 16.82
N LEU A 83 -15.90 -8.12 17.64
CA LEU A 83 -14.78 -8.04 18.59
C LEU A 83 -14.63 -9.30 19.46
N LYS A 84 -15.77 -9.87 19.91
CA LYS A 84 -15.79 -11.08 20.74
C LYS A 84 -15.30 -12.37 20.03
N ASP A 85 -15.32 -12.37 18.69
CA ASP A 85 -14.96 -13.52 17.84
C ASP A 85 -13.54 -13.35 17.22
N GLN A 86 -12.87 -12.24 17.50
CA GLN A 86 -11.49 -11.99 17.08
C GLN A 86 -10.54 -12.81 17.95
N ASN A 87 -9.43 -13.25 17.35
CA ASN A 87 -8.38 -13.97 18.08
C ASN A 87 -7.00 -13.34 17.83
N ILE A 88 -6.09 -13.66 18.74
CA ILE A 88 -4.74 -13.05 18.74
C ILE A 88 -3.91 -13.43 17.49
N LEU A 89 -4.08 -14.61 16.94
CA LEU A 89 -3.32 -15.04 15.76
C LEU A 89 -3.72 -14.25 14.51
N GLU A 90 -5.01 -13.90 14.38
CA GLU A 90 -5.48 -13.02 13.30
C GLU A 90 -4.96 -11.60 13.47
N TRP A 91 -4.95 -11.09 14.71
CA TRP A 91 -4.32 -9.81 15.04
C TRP A 91 -2.85 -9.80 14.64
N GLU A 92 -2.07 -10.78 15.12
CA GLU A 92 -0.64 -10.90 14.83
C GLU A 92 -0.39 -10.97 13.31
N LYS A 93 -1.19 -11.76 12.59
CA LYS A 93 -1.06 -11.88 11.13
C LYS A 93 -1.35 -10.56 10.41
N ILE A 94 -2.38 -9.81 10.83
CA ILE A 94 -2.70 -8.50 10.24
C ILE A 94 -1.56 -7.52 10.50
N ILE A 95 -1.05 -7.46 11.73
CA ILE A 95 0.08 -6.58 12.07
C ILE A 95 1.35 -6.99 11.31
N ALA A 96 1.62 -8.29 11.20
CA ALA A 96 2.78 -8.80 10.46
C ALA A 96 2.78 -8.34 9.00
N VAL A 97 1.66 -8.53 8.28
CA VAL A 97 1.56 -8.17 6.85
C VAL A 97 1.43 -6.66 6.66
N ASN A 98 0.52 -6.01 7.41
CA ASN A 98 0.13 -4.63 7.10
C ASN A 98 1.08 -3.58 7.69
N LEU A 99 1.89 -3.93 8.68
CA LEU A 99 2.74 -2.96 9.39
C LEU A 99 4.18 -3.44 9.55
N THR A 100 4.39 -4.66 10.05
CA THR A 100 5.76 -5.16 10.31
C THR A 100 6.53 -5.36 9.01
N ALA A 101 5.96 -6.00 8.00
CA ALA A 101 6.62 -6.22 6.72
C ALA A 101 6.98 -4.90 6.01
N PRO A 102 6.09 -3.88 5.89
CA PRO A 102 6.46 -2.55 5.43
C PRO A 102 7.63 -1.90 6.17
N TYR A 103 7.65 -2.01 7.51
CA TYR A 103 8.78 -1.52 8.29
C TYR A 103 10.08 -2.24 7.94
N VAL A 104 10.07 -3.57 7.90
CA VAL A 104 11.25 -4.41 7.60
C VAL A 104 11.78 -4.14 6.18
N LEU A 105 10.87 -4.05 5.18
CA LEU A 105 11.24 -3.71 3.81
C LEU A 105 11.85 -2.30 3.73
N SER A 106 11.22 -1.33 4.37
CA SER A 106 11.71 0.06 4.38
C SER A 106 13.08 0.16 5.04
N GLN A 107 13.26 -0.46 6.20
CA GLN A 107 14.53 -0.49 6.93
C GLN A 107 15.65 -1.19 6.12
N ALA A 108 15.35 -2.36 5.55
CA ALA A 108 16.35 -3.16 4.87
C ALA A 108 16.74 -2.62 3.49
N LEU A 109 15.80 -1.97 2.77
CA LEU A 109 15.98 -1.49 1.41
C LEU A 109 16.27 0.02 1.31
N SER A 110 16.14 0.78 2.40
CA SER A 110 16.46 2.22 2.40
C SER A 110 17.87 2.54 1.88
N PRO A 111 18.91 1.72 2.10
CA PRO A 111 20.23 2.00 1.51
C PRO A 111 20.28 1.94 -0.01
N LEU A 112 19.29 1.32 -0.66
CA LEU A 112 19.17 1.28 -2.13
C LEU A 112 18.36 2.45 -2.69
N LEU A 113 17.63 3.19 -1.84
CA LEU A 113 16.65 4.22 -2.21
C LEU A 113 17.24 5.65 -2.22
N HIS A 114 18.46 5.83 -2.73
CA HIS A 114 19.07 7.17 -2.82
C HIS A 114 18.26 8.09 -3.74
N HIS A 115 17.73 9.19 -3.19
CA HIS A 115 16.81 10.11 -3.85
C HIS A 115 15.58 9.38 -4.43
N GLY A 116 15.13 8.36 -3.72
CA GLY A 116 13.98 7.56 -4.10
C GLY A 116 12.77 7.82 -3.19
N HIS A 117 11.76 6.95 -3.31
CA HIS A 117 10.47 7.13 -2.67
C HIS A 117 10.03 5.86 -1.93
N ILE A 118 9.45 6.02 -0.75
CA ILE A 118 8.66 4.99 -0.07
C ILE A 118 7.21 5.45 -0.07
N ILE A 119 6.32 4.63 -0.63
CA ILE A 119 4.89 4.90 -0.68
C ILE A 119 4.15 3.79 0.06
N ASN A 120 3.49 4.14 1.15
CA ASN A 120 2.76 3.22 1.99
C ASN A 120 1.26 3.29 1.69
N ILE A 121 0.63 2.19 1.31
CA ILE A 121 -0.82 2.15 1.12
C ILE A 121 -1.49 1.90 2.47
N ALA A 122 -1.93 2.99 3.09
CA ALA A 122 -2.68 2.99 4.34
C ALA A 122 -4.19 2.71 4.09
N SER A 123 -5.08 3.46 4.72
CA SER A 123 -6.53 3.42 4.51
C SER A 123 -7.19 4.58 5.26
N THR A 124 -8.36 5.02 4.83
CA THR A 124 -9.23 5.89 5.64
C THR A 124 -9.60 5.27 7.00
N ARG A 125 -9.43 3.93 7.15
CA ARG A 125 -9.55 3.23 8.44
C ARG A 125 -8.50 3.65 9.48
N ALA A 126 -7.49 4.41 9.11
CA ALA A 126 -6.59 5.08 10.04
C ALA A 126 -7.28 6.20 10.83
N TYR A 127 -8.39 6.75 10.31
CA TYR A 127 -9.07 7.94 10.83
C TYR A 127 -10.52 7.70 11.21
N MET A 128 -11.15 6.69 10.61
CA MET A 128 -12.56 6.33 10.82
C MET A 128 -12.71 4.81 10.73
N SER A 129 -13.65 4.24 11.46
CA SER A 129 -13.75 2.78 11.56
C SER A 129 -15.20 2.29 11.48
N GLU A 130 -15.36 1.03 11.16
CA GLU A 130 -16.57 0.24 11.39
C GLU A 130 -16.28 -0.77 12.51
N ALA A 131 -17.33 -1.18 13.21
CA ALA A 131 -17.20 -2.24 14.20
C ALA A 131 -16.61 -3.52 13.58
N GLY A 132 -15.79 -4.22 14.32
CA GLY A 132 -15.18 -5.48 13.86
C GLY A 132 -13.96 -5.33 12.95
N THR A 133 -13.36 -4.15 12.89
CA THR A 133 -12.18 -3.86 12.05
C THR A 133 -10.96 -3.42 12.86
N GLU A 134 -10.95 -3.65 14.17
CA GLU A 134 -9.96 -3.12 15.11
C GLU A 134 -8.51 -3.47 14.72
N PRO A 135 -8.14 -4.73 14.37
CA PRO A 135 -6.77 -5.04 13.98
C PRO A 135 -6.34 -4.33 12.70
N TYR A 136 -7.24 -4.25 11.73
CA TYR A 136 -6.97 -3.56 10.47
C TYR A 136 -6.80 -2.06 10.68
N SER A 137 -7.73 -1.43 11.40
CA SER A 137 -7.67 0.01 11.72
C SER A 137 -6.40 0.35 12.49
N ALA A 138 -6.02 -0.47 13.49
CA ALA A 138 -4.78 -0.30 14.23
C ALA A 138 -3.54 -0.39 13.30
N SER A 139 -3.52 -1.39 12.40
CA SER A 139 -2.41 -1.54 11.45
C SER A 139 -2.30 -0.35 10.49
N LYS A 140 -3.43 0.19 10.02
CA LYS A 140 -3.43 1.31 9.06
C LYS A 140 -3.17 2.66 9.74
N GLY A 141 -3.61 2.85 10.99
CA GLY A 141 -3.17 3.96 11.82
C GLY A 141 -1.67 3.92 12.12
N GLY A 142 -1.16 2.72 12.44
CA GLY A 142 0.29 2.47 12.58
C GLY A 142 1.07 2.78 11.30
N MET A 143 0.52 2.48 10.11
CA MET A 143 1.15 2.78 8.82
C MET A 143 1.31 4.29 8.58
N VAL A 144 0.30 5.09 8.91
CA VAL A 144 0.39 6.56 8.82
C VAL A 144 1.45 7.09 9.78
N ALA A 145 1.48 6.58 11.03
CA ALA A 145 2.51 6.94 12.01
C ALA A 145 3.91 6.52 11.56
N LEU A 146 4.05 5.31 11.01
CA LEU A 146 5.31 4.81 10.45
C LEU A 146 5.80 5.70 9.29
N THR A 147 4.89 6.18 8.45
CA THR A 147 5.21 7.05 7.32
C THR A 147 5.90 8.34 7.75
N HIS A 148 5.31 9.09 8.69
CA HIS A 148 5.96 10.33 9.14
C HIS A 148 7.23 10.06 9.96
N ALA A 149 7.31 8.97 10.71
CA ALA A 149 8.53 8.60 11.43
C ALA A 149 9.68 8.26 10.47
N LEU A 150 9.41 7.49 9.41
CA LEU A 150 10.40 7.18 8.37
C LEU A 150 10.82 8.41 7.58
N SER A 151 9.90 9.35 7.28
CA SER A 151 10.23 10.58 6.56
C SER A 151 11.26 11.44 7.30
N ILE A 152 11.21 11.44 8.63
CA ILE A 152 12.21 12.14 9.47
C ILE A 152 13.51 11.34 9.54
N SER A 153 13.44 10.02 9.72
CA SER A 153 14.63 9.17 9.81
C SER A 153 15.44 9.11 8.51
N LEU A 154 14.78 9.29 7.37
CA LEU A 154 15.36 9.23 6.03
C LEU A 154 15.48 10.62 5.37
N ALA A 155 15.35 11.69 6.17
CA ALA A 155 15.34 13.06 5.69
C ALA A 155 16.58 13.38 4.81
N GLY A 156 16.33 14.05 3.68
CA GLY A 156 17.36 14.42 2.71
C GLY A 156 17.84 13.30 1.79
N SER A 157 17.36 12.06 1.97
CA SER A 157 17.75 10.95 1.10
C SER A 157 16.58 10.18 0.48
N VAL A 158 15.45 10.08 1.17
CA VAL A 158 14.27 9.33 0.69
C VAL A 158 12.99 10.09 1.06
N SER A 159 12.10 10.29 0.10
CA SER A 159 10.75 10.79 0.37
C SER A 159 9.85 9.65 0.83
N VAL A 160 9.11 9.86 1.91
CA VAL A 160 8.22 8.84 2.46
C VAL A 160 6.82 9.41 2.63
N ASN A 161 5.85 8.85 1.91
CA ASN A 161 4.46 9.29 1.96
C ASN A 161 3.51 8.10 2.11
N SER A 162 2.29 8.36 2.54
CA SER A 162 1.21 7.39 2.52
C SER A 162 0.05 7.83 1.64
N ILE A 163 -0.68 6.86 1.15
CA ILE A 163 -1.97 7.04 0.49
C ILE A 163 -2.99 6.29 1.32
N SER A 164 -4.07 6.98 1.68
CA SER A 164 -5.20 6.44 2.44
C SER A 164 -6.42 6.29 1.53
N PRO A 165 -6.60 5.12 0.86
CA PRO A 165 -7.78 4.86 0.06
C PRO A 165 -9.03 4.80 0.94
N GLY A 166 -10.16 5.27 0.38
CA GLY A 166 -11.48 4.90 0.85
C GLY A 166 -11.91 3.54 0.31
N TRP A 167 -13.20 3.39 0.02
CA TRP A 167 -13.66 2.17 -0.63
C TRP A 167 -13.27 2.15 -2.11
N ILE A 168 -12.40 1.19 -2.44
CA ILE A 168 -11.94 0.90 -3.80
C ILE A 168 -12.53 -0.45 -4.21
N ASN A 169 -13.35 -0.46 -5.23
CA ASN A 169 -13.87 -1.71 -5.81
C ASN A 169 -12.75 -2.42 -6.58
N THR A 170 -12.35 -3.58 -6.10
CA THR A 170 -11.34 -4.45 -6.71
C THR A 170 -11.93 -5.64 -7.46
N ASP A 171 -13.24 -5.84 -7.41
CA ASP A 171 -13.96 -6.86 -8.15
C ASP A 171 -14.58 -6.23 -9.42
N GLU A 172 -14.07 -6.60 -10.59
CA GLU A 172 -14.56 -6.08 -11.88
C GLU A 172 -16.01 -6.50 -12.17
N SER A 173 -16.48 -7.59 -11.57
CA SER A 173 -17.86 -8.06 -11.73
C SER A 173 -18.87 -7.30 -10.85
N TYR A 174 -18.37 -6.61 -9.81
CA TYR A 174 -19.21 -5.89 -8.88
C TYR A 174 -19.70 -4.56 -9.45
N VAL A 175 -21.02 -4.36 -9.44
CA VAL A 175 -21.65 -3.11 -9.87
C VAL A 175 -22.19 -2.37 -8.64
N ALA A 176 -21.57 -1.27 -8.30
CA ALA A 176 -22.01 -0.46 -7.16
C ALA A 176 -23.44 0.08 -7.35
N THR A 177 -24.24 0.00 -6.30
CA THR A 177 -25.61 0.52 -6.25
C THR A 177 -25.65 2.04 -6.34
N VAL A 178 -26.84 2.61 -6.54
CA VAL A 178 -27.04 4.07 -6.53
C VAL A 178 -26.71 4.66 -5.16
N GLU A 179 -27.06 3.96 -4.09
CA GLU A 179 -26.83 4.37 -2.71
C GLU A 179 -25.32 4.40 -2.40
N GLU A 180 -24.59 3.34 -2.75
CA GLU A 180 -23.14 3.24 -2.55
C GLU A 180 -22.38 4.33 -3.33
N LYS A 181 -22.82 4.65 -4.55
CA LYS A 181 -22.29 5.79 -5.32
C LYS A 181 -22.55 7.12 -4.60
N ALA A 182 -23.73 7.26 -4.02
CA ALA A 182 -24.13 8.48 -3.31
C ALA A 182 -23.37 8.70 -1.99
N TRP A 183 -22.74 7.69 -1.41
CA TRP A 183 -21.84 7.88 -0.26
C TRP A 183 -20.64 8.75 -0.62
N HIS A 184 -20.17 8.68 -1.86
CA HIS A 184 -19.01 9.41 -2.34
C HIS A 184 -19.40 10.77 -2.93
N ALA A 185 -18.76 11.84 -2.49
CA ALA A 185 -18.95 13.16 -3.10
C ALA A 185 -18.58 13.19 -4.60
N SER A 186 -17.68 12.29 -5.02
CA SER A 186 -17.34 12.08 -6.44
C SER A 186 -18.43 11.40 -7.28
N GLY A 187 -19.53 10.95 -6.66
CA GLY A 187 -20.64 10.26 -7.32
C GLY A 187 -20.33 8.83 -7.79
N ARG A 188 -19.20 8.25 -7.38
CA ARG A 188 -18.80 6.89 -7.74
C ARG A 188 -17.91 6.25 -6.67
N VAL A 189 -17.91 4.93 -6.62
CA VAL A 189 -16.93 4.13 -5.88
C VAL A 189 -15.56 4.25 -6.54
N GLY A 190 -14.50 4.21 -5.73
CA GLY A 190 -13.12 4.25 -6.23
C GLY A 190 -12.76 3.00 -7.04
N LYS A 191 -11.78 3.14 -7.92
CA LYS A 191 -11.20 2.04 -8.70
C LYS A 191 -9.71 1.91 -8.37
N PRO A 192 -9.10 0.72 -8.52
CA PRO A 192 -7.66 0.52 -8.30
C PRO A 192 -6.78 1.53 -9.03
N HIS A 193 -7.15 1.91 -10.26
CA HIS A 193 -6.43 2.89 -11.05
C HIS A 193 -6.43 4.31 -10.42
N ASP A 194 -7.41 4.67 -9.58
CA ASP A 194 -7.41 5.96 -8.90
C ASP A 194 -6.24 6.06 -7.92
N ILE A 195 -5.88 4.94 -7.28
CA ILE A 195 -4.73 4.85 -6.37
C ILE A 195 -3.42 4.79 -7.16
N ALA A 196 -3.37 4.00 -8.24
CA ALA A 196 -2.18 3.87 -9.08
C ALA A 196 -1.71 5.22 -9.64
N LYS A 197 -2.63 6.13 -10.00
CA LYS A 197 -2.31 7.50 -10.44
C LYS A 197 -1.61 8.31 -9.35
N VAL A 198 -2.03 8.19 -8.10
CA VAL A 198 -1.41 8.94 -6.99
C VAL A 198 -0.05 8.35 -6.65
N VAL A 199 0.13 7.03 -6.78
CA VAL A 199 1.45 6.39 -6.67
C VAL A 199 2.39 6.93 -7.75
N GLU A 200 1.96 6.96 -9.01
CA GLU A 200 2.76 7.51 -10.12
C GLU A 200 3.12 8.98 -9.86
N PHE A 201 2.15 9.81 -9.47
CA PHE A 201 2.37 11.22 -9.12
C PHE A 201 3.45 11.40 -8.04
N LEU A 202 3.42 10.59 -6.98
CA LEU A 202 4.41 10.66 -5.91
C LEU A 202 5.80 10.19 -6.36
N LEU A 203 5.88 9.23 -7.27
CA LEU A 203 7.14 8.80 -7.88
C LEU A 203 7.71 9.83 -8.86
N GLU A 204 6.91 10.73 -9.39
CA GLU A 204 7.33 11.80 -10.30
C GLU A 204 7.78 13.08 -9.56
N ASP A 205 7.71 13.14 -8.22
CA ASP A 205 8.25 14.22 -7.40
C ASP A 205 9.79 14.11 -7.30
N GLU A 206 10.49 14.43 -8.40
CA GLU A 206 11.94 14.26 -8.50
C GLU A 206 12.73 15.09 -7.49
N ASP A 207 12.20 16.23 -7.05
CA ASP A 207 12.81 17.11 -6.06
C ASP A 207 12.63 16.61 -4.62
N GLY A 208 11.70 15.67 -4.38
CA GLY A 208 11.47 15.04 -3.09
C GLY A 208 10.91 15.98 -2.02
N PHE A 209 10.23 17.07 -2.43
CA PHE A 209 9.66 18.01 -1.47
C PHE A 209 8.40 17.48 -0.79
N ILE A 210 7.68 16.55 -1.45
CA ILE A 210 6.51 15.89 -0.88
C ILE A 210 7.01 14.72 -0.01
N THR A 211 7.03 14.92 1.31
CA THR A 211 7.43 13.88 2.27
C THR A 211 6.68 14.01 3.58
N GLY A 212 6.47 12.90 4.30
CA GLY A 212 5.75 12.84 5.57
C GLY A 212 4.24 13.07 5.45
N SER A 213 3.69 13.10 4.24
CA SER A 213 2.29 13.41 3.96
C SER A 213 1.44 12.15 3.82
N ASP A 214 0.15 12.26 4.19
CA ASP A 214 -0.86 11.25 3.89
C ASP A 214 -1.89 11.79 2.90
N PHE A 215 -2.07 11.11 1.79
CA PHE A 215 -2.98 11.46 0.70
C PHE A 215 -4.27 10.66 0.81
N VAL A 216 -5.33 11.27 1.33
CA VAL A 216 -6.65 10.63 1.40
C VAL A 216 -7.28 10.62 0.01
N VAL A 217 -7.56 9.42 -0.51
CA VAL A 217 -8.13 9.18 -1.85
C VAL A 217 -9.40 8.34 -1.70
N ASP A 218 -10.50 8.98 -1.35
CA ASP A 218 -11.73 8.32 -0.91
C ASP A 218 -13.00 8.85 -1.58
N GLY A 219 -12.87 9.63 -2.65
CA GLY A 219 -14.01 10.25 -3.32
C GLY A 219 -14.80 11.24 -2.45
N GLY A 220 -14.19 11.70 -1.33
CA GLY A 220 -14.78 12.66 -0.40
C GLY A 220 -15.69 12.05 0.67
N VAL A 221 -15.70 10.71 0.83
CA VAL A 221 -16.53 10.03 1.85
C VAL A 221 -16.21 10.55 3.25
N SER A 222 -14.93 10.61 3.61
CA SER A 222 -14.52 11.05 4.95
C SER A 222 -14.77 12.54 5.24
N LYS A 223 -15.14 13.32 4.23
CA LYS A 223 -15.44 14.76 4.35
C LYS A 223 -16.93 15.05 4.32
N LYS A 224 -17.75 14.05 3.99
CA LYS A 224 -19.19 14.22 3.87
C LYS A 224 -19.83 14.23 5.26
N MET A 225 -20.49 15.31 5.59
CA MET A 225 -21.33 15.38 6.79
C MET A 225 -22.69 14.77 6.48
N VAL A 226 -23.12 13.82 7.29
CA VAL A 226 -24.43 13.19 7.19
C VAL A 226 -25.23 13.60 8.43
N TYR A 227 -26.33 14.32 8.23
CA TYR A 227 -27.31 14.56 9.27
C TYR A 227 -28.42 13.52 9.18
N PRO A 228 -29.06 13.12 10.32
CA PRO A 228 -30.20 12.23 10.33
C PRO A 228 -31.42 12.86 9.63
#